data_d632bb499c4fddd0cc263bd03442be99
#
_entry.id   d632bb499c4fddd0cc263bd03442be99
#
_cell.length_a   1.000
_cell.length_b   1.000
_cell.length_c   1.000
_cell.angle_alpha   90.00
_cell.angle_beta   90.00
_cell.angle_gamma   90.00
#
_symmetry.space_group_name_H-M   'P 1'
#
loop_
_entity.id
_entity.type
_entity.pdbx_description
1 polymer ?
#
loop_
_entity_poly.entity_id
_entity_poly.type
_entity_poly.pdbx_seq_one_letter_code
_entity_poly.pdbx_strand_id
1 'polypeptide(L)'
;TYLTFLLVNHENAFSMASEIRGAIKGSINDLAKNDFQIFKELYDFDITVFDRVFGTVCCKVICDYQTPDENSKLFNTRIRDRICQMSKTLAAAATTEEFMDDMVSFYKDFGVGKLGLHKAFRIGHDENGKVEIQPITRIAHVKIDDLVGYEIAKKKLIENTEAFVQGRKANNCLLFGDAGTGKSSSIKGILNAYYGQGLRIVEVYKHQFHALSSVLEQVQDRNYKFIIYMDDLSFEESELEYKYLKAIIEGGLGRRPKNVLIYATSNRRH
;
A
#
# COMPACT_ATOMS: atom_id res chain seq x y z
N THR A 1 2.35 -17.28 12.37
CA THR A 1 2.55 -16.56 11.09
C THR A 1 1.25 -16.35 10.30
N TYR A 2 0.40 -17.40 10.16
CA TYR A 2 -0.88 -17.27 9.43
C TYR A 2 -1.85 -16.31 10.14
N LEU A 3 -2.00 -16.42 11.46
CA LEU A 3 -2.80 -15.48 12.25
C LEU A 3 -2.30 -14.05 12.13
N THR A 4 -0.97 -13.84 12.14
CA THR A 4 -0.37 -12.51 11.87
C THR A 4 -0.77 -11.98 10.50
N PHE A 5 -0.72 -12.83 9.47
CA PHE A 5 -1.14 -12.46 8.13
C PHE A 5 -2.61 -12.01 8.11
N LEU A 6 -3.50 -12.71 8.79
CA LEU A 6 -4.90 -12.31 8.90
C LEU A 6 -5.06 -10.98 9.63
N LEU A 7 -4.40 -10.78 10.77
CA LEU A 7 -4.45 -9.53 11.55
C LEU A 7 -3.95 -8.34 10.74
N VAL A 8 -2.87 -8.50 9.97
CA VAL A 8 -2.29 -7.44 9.13
C VAL A 8 -3.19 -7.10 7.94
N ASN A 9 -3.90 -8.09 7.38
CA ASN A 9 -4.71 -7.89 6.18
C ASN A 9 -6.14 -7.46 6.47
N HIS A 10 -6.68 -7.73 7.67
CA HIS A 10 -8.07 -7.47 7.96
C HIS A 10 -8.31 -6.00 8.29
N GLU A 11 -8.99 -5.30 7.36
CA GLU A 11 -9.44 -3.93 7.55
C GLU A 11 -10.74 -3.90 8.36
N ASN A 12 -10.71 -3.27 9.53
CA ASN A 12 -11.87 -3.05 10.39
C ASN A 12 -11.77 -1.66 11.05
N ALA A 13 -12.80 -1.26 11.78
CA ALA A 13 -12.85 0.05 12.41
C ALA A 13 -11.67 0.33 13.35
N PHE A 14 -11.22 -0.68 14.10
CA PHE A 14 -10.09 -0.55 15.01
C PHE A 14 -8.76 -0.42 14.25
N SER A 15 -8.48 -1.34 13.30
CA SER A 15 -7.21 -1.35 12.57
C SER A 15 -7.05 -0.09 11.70
N MET A 16 -8.12 0.38 11.05
CA MET A 16 -8.11 1.61 10.26
C MET A 16 -7.95 2.86 11.13
N ALA A 17 -8.61 2.93 12.29
CA ALA A 17 -8.44 4.04 13.22
C ALA A 17 -7.01 4.07 13.79
N SER A 18 -6.42 2.90 14.07
CA SER A 18 -5.03 2.77 14.53
C SER A 18 -4.03 3.18 13.47
N GLU A 19 -4.28 2.86 12.19
CA GLU A 19 -3.47 3.34 11.06
C GLU A 19 -3.43 4.88 11.00
N ILE A 20 -4.59 5.53 11.15
CA ILE A 20 -4.72 6.98 10.96
C ILE A 20 -4.22 7.75 12.19
N ARG A 21 -4.56 7.30 13.38
CA ARG A 21 -4.39 8.03 14.64
C ARG A 21 -3.38 7.41 15.61
N GLY A 22 -2.96 6.15 15.37
CA GLY A 22 -2.22 5.35 16.33
C GLY A 22 -3.12 4.90 17.48
N ALA A 23 -2.55 4.80 18.68
CA ALA A 23 -3.30 4.40 19.87
C ALA A 23 -4.50 5.34 20.11
N ILE A 24 -5.70 4.77 20.11
CA ILE A 24 -6.97 5.47 20.33
C ILE A 24 -7.48 5.17 21.74
N LYS A 25 -8.30 6.07 22.27
CA LYS A 25 -9.02 5.87 23.53
C LYS A 25 -10.51 5.73 23.24
N GLY A 26 -11.20 4.85 23.97
CA GLY A 26 -12.65 4.69 23.86
C GLY A 26 -13.10 3.24 23.82
N SER A 27 -14.41 3.01 23.82
CA SER A 27 -15.04 1.69 23.92
C SER A 27 -14.62 0.70 22.82
N ILE A 28 -14.20 1.19 21.65
CA ILE A 28 -13.66 0.32 20.59
C ILE A 28 -12.39 -0.40 21.05
N ASN A 29 -11.60 0.21 21.94
CA ASN A 29 -10.40 -0.42 22.49
C ASN A 29 -10.75 -1.55 23.46
N ASP A 30 -11.82 -1.39 24.25
CA ASP A 30 -12.22 -2.44 25.18
C ASP A 30 -12.72 -3.67 24.43
N LEU A 31 -13.46 -3.49 23.33
CA LEU A 31 -13.85 -4.55 22.42
C LEU A 31 -12.63 -5.19 21.75
N ALA A 32 -11.74 -4.37 21.19
CA ALA A 32 -10.53 -4.86 20.55
C ALA A 32 -9.61 -5.61 21.53
N LYS A 33 -9.50 -5.14 22.78
CA LYS A 33 -8.71 -5.80 23.82
C LYS A 33 -9.21 -7.22 24.11
N ASN A 34 -10.53 -7.42 24.12
CA ASN A 34 -11.11 -8.75 24.26
C ASN A 34 -10.70 -9.67 23.10
N ASP A 35 -10.77 -9.15 21.86
CA ASP A 35 -10.36 -9.92 20.67
C ASP A 35 -8.85 -10.21 20.69
N PHE A 36 -8.03 -9.22 21.09
CA PHE A 36 -6.57 -9.42 21.22
C PHE A 36 -6.20 -10.38 22.34
N GLN A 37 -6.99 -10.48 23.40
CA GLN A 37 -6.83 -11.54 24.40
C GLN A 37 -7.00 -12.91 23.78
N ILE A 38 -8.06 -13.13 22.99
CA ILE A 38 -8.30 -14.38 22.29
C ILE A 38 -7.14 -14.68 21.31
N PHE A 39 -6.67 -13.69 20.57
CA PHE A 39 -5.54 -13.86 19.65
C PHE A 39 -4.24 -14.21 20.39
N LYS A 40 -3.98 -13.58 21.54
CA LYS A 40 -2.83 -13.89 22.39
C LYS A 40 -2.91 -15.33 22.91
N GLU A 41 -4.05 -15.75 23.40
CA GLU A 41 -4.28 -17.13 23.84
C GLU A 41 -4.05 -18.14 22.69
N LEU A 42 -4.49 -17.83 21.47
CA LEU A 42 -4.21 -18.63 20.27
C LEU A 42 -2.73 -18.67 19.90
N TYR A 43 -1.99 -17.58 20.15
CA TYR A 43 -0.54 -17.53 19.92
C TYR A 43 0.23 -18.40 20.91
N ASP A 44 -0.21 -18.43 22.17
CA ASP A 44 0.42 -19.19 23.25
C ASP A 44 0.00 -20.67 23.23
N PHE A 45 -1.05 -21.00 22.48
CA PHE A 45 -1.59 -22.34 22.45
C PHE A 45 -0.68 -23.31 21.69
N ASP A 46 -0.29 -24.40 22.38
CA ASP A 46 0.46 -25.52 21.77
C ASP A 46 -0.45 -26.42 20.96
N ILE A 47 -0.57 -26.16 19.65
CA ILE A 47 -1.41 -26.97 18.76
C ILE A 47 -0.96 -28.43 18.67
N THR A 48 0.28 -28.76 19.07
CA THR A 48 0.77 -30.16 19.06
C THR A 48 0.07 -31.05 20.08
N VAL A 49 -0.72 -30.44 21.00
CA VAL A 49 -1.63 -31.18 21.88
C VAL A 49 -2.57 -32.07 21.07
N PHE A 50 -3.06 -31.60 19.92
CA PHE A 50 -3.94 -32.42 19.06
C PHE A 50 -3.20 -33.63 18.49
N ASP A 51 -1.94 -33.53 18.12
CA ASP A 51 -1.14 -34.67 17.66
C ASP A 51 -1.00 -35.74 18.76
N ARG A 52 -0.80 -35.30 20.01
CA ARG A 52 -0.72 -36.21 21.16
C ARG A 52 -2.04 -36.90 21.45
N VAL A 53 -3.16 -36.17 21.35
CA VAL A 53 -4.49 -36.71 21.64
C VAL A 53 -4.98 -37.68 20.55
N PHE A 54 -4.74 -37.34 19.29
CA PHE A 54 -5.26 -38.09 18.13
C PHE A 54 -4.24 -39.07 17.53
N GLY A 55 -3.02 -39.13 18.05
CA GLY A 55 -1.94 -39.97 17.52
C GLY A 55 -1.51 -39.59 16.11
N THR A 56 -1.54 -38.30 15.77
CA THR A 56 -1.15 -37.77 14.47
C THR A 56 0.17 -36.99 14.57
N VAL A 57 0.68 -36.51 13.42
CA VAL A 57 1.87 -35.62 13.34
C VAL A 57 1.57 -34.38 12.52
N CYS A 58 0.30 -34.13 12.22
CA CYS A 58 -0.11 -33.04 11.29
C CYS A 58 0.24 -31.67 11.83
N CYS A 59 -0.03 -31.40 13.12
CA CYS A 59 0.25 -30.09 13.72
C CYS A 59 1.74 -29.85 13.84
N LYS A 60 2.55 -30.84 14.14
CA LYS A 60 4.01 -30.74 14.15
C LYS A 60 4.54 -30.39 12.78
N VAL A 61 4.06 -31.01 11.70
CA VAL A 61 4.46 -30.69 10.32
C VAL A 61 4.11 -29.24 9.95
N ILE A 62 2.96 -28.73 10.41
CA ILE A 62 2.57 -27.33 10.18
C ILE A 62 3.49 -26.37 10.95
N CYS A 63 3.85 -26.68 12.20
CA CYS A 63 4.74 -25.85 13.00
C CYS A 63 6.16 -25.80 12.44
N ASP A 64 6.67 -26.92 11.95
CA ASP A 64 8.03 -27.08 11.43
C ASP A 64 8.09 -26.93 9.90
N TYR A 65 7.02 -26.39 9.27
CA TYR A 65 6.94 -26.27 7.83
C TYR A 65 8.10 -25.45 7.25
N GLN A 66 8.85 -26.10 6.37
CA GLN A 66 9.92 -25.47 5.59
C GLN A 66 9.51 -25.42 4.12
N THR A 67 9.66 -24.27 3.50
CA THR A 67 9.43 -24.14 2.06
C THR A 67 10.51 -24.87 1.29
N PRO A 68 10.17 -25.74 0.30
CA PRO A 68 11.16 -26.52 -0.43
C PRO A 68 12.08 -25.71 -1.34
N ASP A 69 11.78 -24.45 -1.56
CA ASP A 69 12.58 -23.57 -2.44
C ASP A 69 12.67 -22.14 -1.88
N GLU A 70 13.86 -21.78 -1.39
CA GLU A 70 14.14 -20.41 -0.91
C GLU A 70 14.05 -19.37 -2.04
N ASN A 71 14.18 -19.77 -3.29
CA ASN A 71 14.12 -18.93 -4.48
C ASN A 71 12.73 -18.86 -5.12
N SER A 72 11.69 -19.33 -4.45
CA SER A 72 10.33 -19.27 -4.99
C SER A 72 9.94 -17.84 -5.33
N LYS A 73 9.80 -17.54 -6.62
CA LYS A 73 9.35 -16.25 -7.14
C LYS A 73 7.86 -15.97 -6.88
N LEU A 74 7.16 -16.90 -6.23
CA LEU A 74 5.72 -16.82 -5.97
C LEU A 74 5.36 -15.80 -4.86
N PHE A 75 6.30 -15.50 -3.96
CA PHE A 75 6.05 -14.60 -2.83
C PHE A 75 6.94 -13.35 -2.89
N ASN A 76 6.35 -12.21 -2.55
CA ASN A 76 7.10 -11.00 -2.30
C ASN A 76 7.88 -11.16 -0.97
N THR A 77 9.19 -11.41 -1.06
CA THR A 77 10.06 -11.68 0.09
C THR A 77 9.94 -10.60 1.16
N ARG A 78 9.83 -9.34 0.77
CA ARG A 78 9.69 -8.21 1.71
C ARG A 78 8.38 -8.29 2.52
N ILE A 79 7.26 -8.66 1.90
CA ILE A 79 5.97 -8.84 2.61
C ILE A 79 6.08 -10.01 3.57
N ARG A 80 6.61 -11.14 3.11
CA ARG A 80 6.85 -12.33 3.92
C ARG A 80 7.71 -11.98 5.13
N ASP A 81 8.85 -11.34 4.93
CA ASP A 81 9.81 -11.03 5.99
C ASP A 81 9.21 -10.09 7.02
N ARG A 82 8.39 -9.11 6.60
CA ARG A 82 7.66 -8.21 7.50
C ARG A 82 6.63 -8.98 8.34
N ILE A 83 5.84 -9.86 7.73
CA ILE A 83 4.86 -10.69 8.45
C ILE A 83 5.56 -11.64 9.41
N CYS A 84 6.68 -12.26 8.99
CA CYS A 84 7.47 -13.14 9.85
C CYS A 84 8.09 -12.38 11.03
N GLN A 85 8.60 -11.18 10.81
CA GLN A 85 9.13 -10.34 11.87
C GLN A 85 8.03 -9.96 12.87
N MET A 86 6.87 -9.49 12.37
CA MET A 86 5.72 -9.18 13.23
C MET A 86 5.23 -10.41 14.00
N SER A 87 5.20 -11.58 13.37
CA SER A 87 4.85 -12.84 14.04
C SER A 87 5.77 -13.15 15.23
N LYS A 88 7.08 -12.87 15.09
CA LYS A 88 8.04 -13.05 16.19
C LYS A 88 7.80 -12.04 17.31
N THR A 89 7.54 -10.78 16.97
CA THR A 89 7.21 -9.73 17.94
C THR A 89 5.97 -10.12 18.75
N LEU A 90 4.87 -10.49 18.08
CA LEU A 90 3.63 -10.90 18.74
C LEU A 90 3.78 -12.16 19.60
N ALA A 91 4.61 -13.12 19.18
CA ALA A 91 4.91 -14.31 19.97
C ALA A 91 5.74 -14.01 21.23
N ALA A 92 6.51 -12.94 21.23
CA ALA A 92 7.32 -12.50 22.37
C ALA A 92 6.55 -11.61 23.36
N ALA A 93 5.39 -11.07 22.99
CA ALA A 93 4.58 -10.24 23.85
C ALA A 93 4.16 -11.03 25.11
N ALA A 94 4.43 -10.49 26.30
CA ALA A 94 4.11 -11.16 27.55
C ALA A 94 2.66 -10.97 27.97
N THR A 95 2.04 -9.87 27.58
CA THR A 95 0.66 -9.51 27.96
C THR A 95 -0.20 -9.21 26.72
N THR A 96 -1.52 -9.20 26.93
CA THR A 96 -2.48 -8.80 25.89
C THR A 96 -2.29 -7.32 25.50
N GLU A 97 -1.95 -6.47 26.45
CA GLU A 97 -1.64 -5.08 26.23
C GLU A 97 -0.44 -4.90 25.29
N GLU A 98 0.67 -5.56 25.57
CA GLU A 98 1.85 -5.55 24.70
C GLU A 98 1.52 -6.06 23.29
N PHE A 99 0.79 -7.17 23.17
CA PHE A 99 0.35 -7.71 21.90
C PHE A 99 -0.49 -6.70 21.10
N MET A 100 -1.43 -6.02 21.76
CA MET A 100 -2.28 -4.99 21.15
C MET A 100 -1.46 -3.76 20.76
N ASP A 101 -0.54 -3.30 21.61
CA ASP A 101 0.31 -2.12 21.34
C ASP A 101 1.26 -2.38 20.16
N ASP A 102 1.81 -3.57 20.04
CA ASP A 102 2.62 -4.00 18.91
C ASP A 102 1.81 -3.96 17.61
N MET A 103 0.56 -4.45 17.62
CA MET A 103 -0.32 -4.38 16.47
C MET A 103 -0.71 -2.95 16.10
N VAL A 104 -1.02 -2.11 17.09
CA VAL A 104 -1.32 -0.68 16.87
C VAL A 104 -0.14 0.05 16.25
N SER A 105 1.08 -0.21 16.76
CA SER A 105 2.32 0.34 16.20
C SER A 105 2.53 -0.12 14.77
N PHE A 106 2.30 -1.40 14.50
CA PHE A 106 2.39 -1.94 13.14
C PHE A 106 1.40 -1.27 12.19
N TYR A 107 0.13 -1.11 12.59
CA TYR A 107 -0.88 -0.44 11.77
C TYR A 107 -0.52 1.02 11.49
N LYS A 108 0.03 1.71 12.47
CA LYS A 108 0.47 3.10 12.33
C LYS A 108 1.65 3.23 11.38
N ASP A 109 2.67 2.37 11.51
CA ASP A 109 3.93 2.49 10.79
C ASP A 109 3.85 1.91 9.37
N PHE A 110 3.10 0.84 9.20
CA PHE A 110 3.03 0.10 7.94
C PHE A 110 1.65 0.11 7.30
N GLY A 111 0.61 0.44 8.08
CA GLY A 111 -0.78 0.42 7.68
C GLY A 111 -1.42 -0.96 7.67
N VAL A 112 -2.68 -1.00 7.31
CA VAL A 112 -3.51 -2.21 7.30
C VAL A 112 -3.91 -2.60 5.89
N GLY A 113 -4.10 -3.89 5.69
CA GLY A 113 -4.61 -4.45 4.44
C GLY A 113 -3.65 -4.32 3.26
N LYS A 114 -4.21 -4.36 2.07
CA LYS A 114 -3.44 -4.31 0.82
C LYS A 114 -2.59 -3.05 0.66
N LEU A 115 -3.06 -1.90 1.16
CA LEU A 115 -2.34 -0.62 1.08
C LEU A 115 -1.09 -0.60 1.97
N GLY A 116 -1.10 -1.31 3.09
CA GLY A 116 0.07 -1.48 3.95
C GLY A 116 1.13 -2.39 3.33
N LEU A 117 0.72 -3.47 2.69
CA LEU A 117 1.60 -4.51 2.19
C LEU A 117 2.20 -4.20 0.81
N HIS A 118 1.47 -3.51 -0.05
CA HIS A 118 1.86 -3.27 -1.44
C HIS A 118 2.19 -1.80 -1.71
N LYS A 119 3.03 -1.55 -2.72
CA LYS A 119 3.51 -0.21 -3.08
C LYS A 119 2.87 0.38 -4.32
N ALA A 120 2.35 -0.45 -5.21
CA ALA A 120 1.64 -0.01 -6.40
C ALA A 120 0.37 -0.80 -6.63
N PHE A 121 -0.57 -0.14 -7.26
CA PHE A 121 -1.93 -0.60 -7.49
C PHE A 121 -2.40 -0.22 -8.88
N ARG A 122 -3.45 -0.89 -9.34
CA ARG A 122 -4.21 -0.55 -10.54
C ARG A 122 -5.70 -0.58 -10.20
N ILE A 123 -6.50 -0.01 -11.07
CA ILE A 123 -7.96 -0.10 -10.96
C ILE A 123 -8.41 -1.48 -11.43
N GLY A 124 -9.20 -2.14 -10.63
CA GLY A 124 -9.93 -3.36 -10.95
C GLY A 124 -11.36 -3.26 -10.47
N HIS A 125 -12.06 -4.38 -10.48
CA HIS A 125 -13.43 -4.50 -9.97
C HIS A 125 -13.51 -5.70 -9.03
N ASP A 126 -14.34 -5.59 -8.01
CA ASP A 126 -14.68 -6.69 -7.13
C ASP A 126 -15.70 -7.65 -7.81
N GLU A 127 -16.11 -8.70 -7.10
CA GLU A 127 -17.07 -9.68 -7.59
C GLU A 127 -18.46 -9.07 -7.90
N ASN A 128 -18.77 -7.90 -7.34
CA ASN A 128 -20.01 -7.17 -7.53
C ASN A 128 -19.90 -6.07 -8.61
N GLY A 129 -18.74 -5.98 -9.29
CA GLY A 129 -18.49 -4.95 -10.30
C GLY A 129 -18.15 -3.57 -9.73
N LYS A 130 -17.96 -3.42 -8.42
CA LYS A 130 -17.55 -2.16 -7.80
C LYS A 130 -16.07 -1.91 -8.03
N VAL A 131 -15.74 -0.64 -8.30
CA VAL A 131 -14.34 -0.20 -8.47
C VAL A 131 -13.51 -0.52 -7.23
N GLU A 132 -12.42 -1.23 -7.42
CA GLU A 132 -11.49 -1.64 -6.38
C GLU A 132 -10.04 -1.37 -6.80
N ILE A 133 -9.21 -0.95 -5.84
CA ILE A 133 -7.77 -0.83 -6.02
C ILE A 133 -7.12 -2.21 -5.83
N GLN A 134 -6.50 -2.75 -6.87
CA GLN A 134 -5.86 -4.06 -6.85
C GLN A 134 -4.34 -3.94 -6.86
N PRO A 135 -3.60 -4.73 -6.04
CA PRO A 135 -2.16 -4.61 -5.96
C PRO A 135 -1.44 -5.09 -7.22
N ILE A 136 -0.39 -4.38 -7.60
CA ILE A 136 0.59 -4.81 -8.59
C ILE A 136 1.74 -5.48 -7.86
N THR A 137 1.86 -6.79 -8.00
CA THR A 137 2.83 -7.60 -7.24
C THR A 137 4.23 -7.61 -7.86
N ARG A 138 4.34 -7.43 -9.18
CA ARG A 138 5.60 -7.42 -9.92
C ARG A 138 5.91 -6.04 -10.46
N ILE A 139 6.77 -5.32 -9.76
CA ILE A 139 7.21 -3.98 -10.17
C ILE A 139 8.71 -4.05 -10.45
N ALA A 140 9.13 -3.50 -11.59
CA ALA A 140 10.54 -3.43 -11.94
C ALA A 140 11.33 -2.69 -10.86
N HIS A 141 12.45 -3.28 -10.46
CA HIS A 141 13.36 -2.65 -9.49
C HIS A 141 14.25 -1.64 -10.23
N VAL A 142 13.75 -0.42 -10.35
CA VAL A 142 14.49 0.71 -10.92
C VAL A 142 14.98 1.58 -9.78
N LYS A 143 16.26 1.93 -9.77
CA LYS A 143 16.80 2.99 -8.92
C LYS A 143 16.83 4.28 -9.73
N ILE A 144 16.46 5.38 -9.08
CA ILE A 144 16.40 6.67 -9.77
C ILE A 144 17.82 7.15 -10.18
N ASP A 145 18.82 6.76 -9.40
CA ASP A 145 20.23 7.08 -9.66
C ASP A 145 20.81 6.33 -10.86
N ASP A 146 20.22 5.19 -11.23
CA ASP A 146 20.65 4.41 -12.40
C ASP A 146 20.17 5.02 -13.73
N LEU A 147 19.31 6.04 -13.67
CA LEU A 147 18.77 6.72 -14.87
C LEU A 147 19.74 7.79 -15.33
N VAL A 148 20.33 7.59 -16.49
CA VAL A 148 21.30 8.53 -17.07
C VAL A 148 20.59 9.65 -17.84
N GLY A 149 21.04 10.90 -17.66
CA GLY A 149 20.52 12.08 -18.34
C GLY A 149 19.35 12.76 -17.62
N TYR A 150 18.92 13.88 -18.16
CA TYR A 150 17.80 14.70 -17.66
C TYR A 150 17.93 15.12 -16.18
N GLU A 151 19.14 15.43 -15.72
CA GLU A 151 19.47 15.66 -14.29
C GLU A 151 18.58 16.75 -13.66
N ILE A 152 18.31 17.84 -14.38
CA ILE A 152 17.47 18.94 -13.88
C ILE A 152 16.01 18.46 -13.69
N ALA A 153 15.48 17.70 -14.65
CA ALA A 153 14.11 17.20 -14.57
C ALA A 153 13.97 16.14 -13.45
N LYS A 154 14.95 15.23 -13.33
CA LYS A 154 15.02 14.26 -12.23
C LYS A 154 15.05 14.95 -10.87
N LYS A 155 15.93 15.94 -10.70
CA LYS A 155 16.05 16.71 -9.46
C LYS A 155 14.72 17.34 -9.07
N LYS A 156 14.05 18.03 -9.99
CA LYS A 156 12.73 18.64 -9.75
C LYS A 156 11.67 17.60 -9.35
N LEU A 157 11.66 16.44 -10.00
CA LEU A 157 10.72 15.35 -9.69
C LEU A 157 10.98 14.80 -8.29
N ILE A 158 12.24 14.58 -7.93
CA ILE A 158 12.66 14.12 -6.61
C ILE A 158 12.26 15.13 -5.54
N GLU A 159 12.64 16.40 -5.68
CA GLU A 159 12.33 17.47 -4.72
C GLU A 159 10.82 17.62 -4.49
N ASN A 160 10.02 17.56 -5.57
CA ASN A 160 8.56 17.64 -5.47
C ASN A 160 7.97 16.41 -4.74
N THR A 161 8.48 15.22 -5.02
CA THR A 161 8.02 13.99 -4.36
C THR A 161 8.44 13.95 -2.89
N GLU A 162 9.67 14.38 -2.58
CA GLU A 162 10.15 14.50 -1.22
C GLU A 162 9.32 15.48 -0.39
N ALA A 163 9.03 16.67 -0.95
CA ALA A 163 8.14 17.62 -0.32
C ALA A 163 6.76 17.01 -0.03
N PHE A 164 6.23 16.22 -0.97
CA PHE A 164 4.94 15.56 -0.82
C PHE A 164 4.93 14.52 0.29
N VAL A 165 5.90 13.61 0.33
CA VAL A 165 5.94 12.54 1.36
C VAL A 165 6.19 13.13 2.75
N GLN A 166 6.92 14.24 2.85
CA GLN A 166 7.13 14.98 4.09
C GLN A 166 5.92 15.85 4.50
N GLY A 167 4.82 15.82 3.75
CA GLY A 167 3.61 16.61 4.04
C GLY A 167 3.73 18.10 3.71
N ARG A 168 4.80 18.53 3.03
CA ARG A 168 4.96 19.88 2.51
C ARG A 168 4.15 20.10 1.24
N LYS A 169 3.97 21.36 0.84
CA LYS A 169 3.28 21.71 -0.40
C LYS A 169 4.02 21.14 -1.62
N ALA A 170 3.30 20.42 -2.45
CA ALA A 170 3.80 19.80 -3.68
C ALA A 170 2.76 19.90 -4.81
N ASN A 171 3.20 19.70 -6.04
CA ASN A 171 2.38 19.90 -7.23
C ASN A 171 2.18 18.61 -8.02
N ASN A 172 1.14 18.58 -8.86
CA ASN A 172 1.03 17.58 -9.92
C ASN A 172 2.20 17.73 -10.90
N CYS A 173 2.63 16.62 -11.50
CA CYS A 173 3.74 16.62 -12.45
C CYS A 173 3.32 16.02 -13.79
N LEU A 174 3.77 16.68 -14.87
CA LEU A 174 3.74 16.12 -16.21
C LEU A 174 5.17 15.94 -16.70
N LEU A 175 5.57 14.69 -16.96
CA LEU A 175 6.84 14.32 -17.58
C LEU A 175 6.60 14.18 -19.09
N PHE A 176 7.10 15.09 -19.88
CA PHE A 176 6.94 15.07 -21.33
C PHE A 176 8.29 14.92 -22.05
N GLY A 177 8.27 14.36 -23.23
CA GLY A 177 9.47 14.11 -24.05
C GLY A 177 9.34 12.87 -24.90
N ASP A 178 10.32 12.60 -25.74
CA ASP A 178 10.29 11.49 -26.70
C ASP A 178 10.17 10.12 -26.01
N ALA A 179 9.69 9.11 -26.76
CA ALA A 179 9.63 7.74 -26.27
C ALA A 179 11.04 7.24 -25.89
N GLY A 180 11.13 6.39 -24.85
CA GLY A 180 12.41 5.82 -24.44
C GLY A 180 13.28 6.73 -23.54
N THR A 181 12.85 7.96 -23.22
CA THR A 181 13.65 8.90 -22.41
C THR A 181 13.58 8.64 -20.89
N GLY A 182 13.07 7.49 -20.45
CA GLY A 182 13.07 7.09 -19.05
C GLY A 182 11.95 7.68 -18.19
N LYS A 183 10.91 8.32 -18.77
CA LYS A 183 9.80 8.92 -18.01
C LYS A 183 9.12 7.94 -17.05
N SER A 184 8.61 6.82 -17.56
CA SER A 184 7.94 5.79 -16.74
C SER A 184 8.93 5.08 -15.80
N SER A 185 10.21 4.99 -16.18
CA SER A 185 11.27 4.47 -15.30
C SER A 185 11.54 5.41 -14.13
N SER A 186 11.47 6.73 -14.33
CA SER A 186 11.60 7.73 -13.26
C SER A 186 10.48 7.60 -12.24
N ILE A 187 9.25 7.33 -12.65
CA ILE A 187 8.12 7.07 -11.74
C ILE A 187 8.35 5.81 -10.91
N LYS A 188 8.84 4.73 -11.54
CA LYS A 188 9.19 3.48 -10.81
C LYS A 188 10.34 3.71 -9.84
N GLY A 189 11.33 4.52 -10.20
CA GLY A 189 12.44 4.91 -9.34
C GLY A 189 11.97 5.68 -8.11
N ILE A 190 11.11 6.68 -8.29
CA ILE A 190 10.46 7.45 -7.21
C ILE A 190 9.71 6.52 -6.25
N LEU A 191 8.89 5.62 -6.78
CA LEU A 191 8.16 4.66 -5.95
C LEU A 191 9.11 3.82 -5.09
N ASN A 192 10.17 3.29 -5.69
CA ASN A 192 11.13 2.47 -4.97
C ASN A 192 11.89 3.26 -3.90
N ALA A 193 12.22 4.53 -4.16
CA ALA A 193 12.93 5.39 -3.22
C ALA A 193 12.06 5.81 -2.02
N TYR A 194 10.80 6.14 -2.24
CA TYR A 194 9.94 6.76 -1.22
C TYR A 194 8.85 5.83 -0.64
N TYR A 195 8.76 4.59 -1.10
CA TYR A 195 7.79 3.63 -0.55
C TYR A 195 7.91 3.49 0.98
N GLY A 196 9.15 3.40 1.50
CA GLY A 196 9.42 3.29 2.94
C GLY A 196 8.93 4.49 3.75
N GLN A 197 8.76 5.64 3.09
CA GLN A 197 8.23 6.88 3.67
C GLN A 197 6.72 7.05 3.43
N GLY A 198 6.02 5.98 3.08
CA GLY A 198 4.56 5.97 2.93
C GLY A 198 4.05 6.30 1.52
N LEU A 199 4.91 6.40 0.50
CA LEU A 199 4.45 6.61 -0.87
C LEU A 199 3.78 5.36 -1.45
N ARG A 200 2.66 5.56 -2.13
CA ARG A 200 1.93 4.56 -2.91
C ARG A 200 1.62 5.12 -4.30
N ILE A 201 1.56 4.24 -5.29
CA ILE A 201 1.15 4.65 -6.65
C ILE A 201 -0.09 3.84 -7.06
N VAL A 202 -1.06 4.52 -7.65
CA VAL A 202 -2.20 3.91 -8.34
C VAL A 202 -2.08 4.23 -9.81
N GLU A 203 -1.82 3.21 -10.62
CA GLU A 203 -1.76 3.32 -12.07
C GLU A 203 -3.18 3.36 -12.64
N VAL A 204 -3.46 4.37 -13.48
CA VAL A 204 -4.77 4.61 -14.05
C VAL A 204 -4.63 4.82 -15.55
N TYR A 205 -5.34 4.02 -16.31
CA TYR A 205 -5.39 4.15 -17.76
C TYR A 205 -6.48 5.12 -18.21
N LYS A 206 -6.33 5.74 -19.37
CA LYS A 206 -7.23 6.75 -19.90
C LYS A 206 -8.71 6.33 -19.85
N HIS A 207 -9.03 5.13 -20.30
CA HIS A 207 -10.40 4.59 -20.30
C HIS A 207 -11.00 4.38 -18.89
N GLN A 208 -10.19 4.50 -17.83
CA GLN A 208 -10.61 4.33 -16.43
C GLN A 208 -10.84 5.66 -15.70
N PHE A 209 -10.75 6.81 -16.37
CA PHE A 209 -10.88 8.11 -15.70
C PHE A 209 -12.25 8.33 -15.06
N HIS A 210 -13.30 7.70 -15.56
CA HIS A 210 -14.61 7.71 -14.93
C HIS A 210 -14.60 7.09 -13.52
N ALA A 211 -13.66 6.19 -13.22
CA ALA A 211 -13.51 5.54 -11.93
C ALA A 211 -12.65 6.33 -10.91
N LEU A 212 -12.02 7.44 -11.34
CA LEU A 212 -11.09 8.19 -10.48
C LEU A 212 -11.72 8.70 -9.19
N SER A 213 -12.98 9.16 -9.24
CA SER A 213 -13.68 9.63 -8.02
C SER A 213 -13.77 8.53 -6.97
N SER A 214 -14.13 7.31 -7.39
CA SER A 214 -14.20 6.16 -6.49
C SER A 214 -12.82 5.74 -5.96
N VAL A 215 -11.76 5.88 -6.76
CA VAL A 215 -10.38 5.65 -6.30
C VAL A 215 -9.98 6.67 -5.24
N LEU A 216 -10.29 7.95 -5.48
CA LEU A 216 -9.98 9.03 -4.52
C LEU A 216 -10.69 8.82 -3.18
N GLU A 217 -11.96 8.40 -3.19
CA GLU A 217 -12.71 8.06 -1.98
C GLU A 217 -12.05 6.94 -1.17
N GLN A 218 -11.46 5.94 -1.84
CA GLN A 218 -10.79 4.83 -1.16
C GLN A 218 -9.45 5.21 -0.52
N VAL A 219 -8.78 6.27 -0.99
CA VAL A 219 -7.42 6.63 -0.56
C VAL A 219 -7.34 7.92 0.24
N GLN A 220 -8.33 8.81 0.17
CA GLN A 220 -8.25 10.18 0.73
C GLN A 220 -8.03 10.21 2.24
N ASP A 221 -8.59 9.25 2.99
CA ASP A 221 -8.54 9.22 4.44
C ASP A 221 -7.46 8.25 4.99
N ARG A 222 -6.62 7.71 4.10
CA ARG A 222 -5.56 6.78 4.49
C ARG A 222 -4.27 7.52 4.87
N ASN A 223 -3.49 6.92 5.77
CA ASN A 223 -2.24 7.51 6.27
C ASN A 223 -1.05 7.35 5.31
N TYR A 224 -1.30 7.40 4.00
CA TYR A 224 -0.29 7.31 2.95
C TYR A 224 -0.35 8.50 2.02
N LYS A 225 0.73 8.67 1.26
CA LYS A 225 0.81 9.60 0.14
C LYS A 225 0.61 8.85 -1.16
N PHE A 226 -0.40 9.23 -1.92
CA PHE A 226 -0.76 8.56 -3.17
C PHE A 226 -0.38 9.41 -4.37
N ILE A 227 0.26 8.79 -5.34
CA ILE A 227 0.42 9.33 -6.68
C ILE A 227 -0.53 8.56 -7.60
N ILE A 228 -1.49 9.24 -8.19
CA ILE A 228 -2.27 8.73 -9.31
C ILE A 228 -1.39 8.86 -10.55
N TYR A 229 -0.95 7.75 -11.08
CA TYR A 229 -0.03 7.70 -12.22
C TYR A 229 -0.77 7.40 -13.51
N MET A 230 -0.58 8.25 -14.50
CA MET A 230 -1.17 8.15 -15.83
C MET A 230 -0.05 8.06 -16.86
N ASP A 231 0.09 6.86 -17.47
CA ASP A 231 1.12 6.66 -18.49
C ASP A 231 0.59 7.04 -19.88
N ASP A 232 1.45 7.66 -20.66
CA ASP A 232 1.22 8.10 -22.05
C ASP A 232 -0.06 8.93 -22.23
N LEU A 233 -0.19 9.97 -21.39
CA LEU A 233 -1.34 10.86 -21.41
C LEU A 233 -1.35 11.71 -22.69
N SER A 234 -2.35 11.50 -23.52
CA SER A 234 -2.63 12.30 -24.70
C SER A 234 -4.13 12.50 -24.82
N PHE A 235 -4.56 13.76 -25.05
CA PHE A 235 -5.97 14.11 -25.26
C PHE A 235 -6.15 14.86 -26.55
N GLU A 236 -7.33 14.68 -27.13
CA GLU A 236 -7.94 15.64 -28.05
C GLU A 236 -8.95 16.48 -27.26
N GLU A 237 -9.11 17.76 -27.62
CA GLU A 237 -9.98 18.69 -26.86
C GLU A 237 -11.43 18.25 -26.74
N SER A 238 -11.91 17.39 -27.65
CA SER A 238 -13.27 16.86 -27.68
C SER A 238 -13.50 15.64 -26.79
N GLU A 239 -12.45 15.07 -26.18
CA GLU A 239 -12.58 13.80 -25.45
C GLU A 239 -13.26 13.99 -24.09
N LEU A 240 -14.17 13.06 -23.75
CA LEU A 240 -14.87 13.05 -22.46
C LEU A 240 -13.90 12.83 -21.29
N GLU A 241 -12.88 12.00 -21.50
CA GLU A 241 -11.85 11.67 -20.53
C GLU A 241 -11.08 12.92 -20.05
N TYR A 242 -10.83 13.88 -20.94
CA TYR A 242 -10.26 15.17 -20.57
C TYR A 242 -11.14 15.92 -19.58
N LYS A 243 -12.46 15.92 -19.78
CA LYS A 243 -13.42 16.62 -18.89
C LYS A 243 -13.42 15.99 -17.49
N TYR A 244 -13.36 14.65 -17.40
CA TYR A 244 -13.25 13.96 -16.11
C TYR A 244 -11.96 14.33 -15.39
N LEU A 245 -10.83 14.28 -16.08
CA LEU A 245 -9.55 14.62 -15.48
C LEU A 245 -9.50 16.09 -15.04
N LYS A 246 -10.00 17.01 -15.86
CA LYS A 246 -10.08 18.43 -15.54
C LYS A 246 -10.90 18.68 -14.28
N ALA A 247 -12.07 18.07 -14.16
CA ALA A 247 -12.93 18.20 -12.97
C ALA A 247 -12.21 17.74 -11.70
N ILE A 248 -11.41 16.68 -11.77
CA ILE A 248 -10.64 16.15 -10.64
C ILE A 248 -9.44 17.06 -10.30
N ILE A 249 -8.71 17.54 -11.31
CA ILE A 249 -7.55 18.44 -11.11
C ILE A 249 -7.98 19.78 -10.52
N GLU A 250 -9.08 20.34 -10.99
CA GLU A 250 -9.65 21.61 -10.53
C GLU A 250 -10.37 21.49 -9.18
N GLY A 251 -10.71 20.26 -8.77
CA GLY A 251 -11.25 19.96 -7.44
C GLY A 251 -12.75 20.13 -7.32
N GLY A 252 -13.51 20.48 -8.38
CA GLY A 252 -14.96 20.63 -8.33
C GLY A 252 -15.48 21.36 -7.09
N LEU A 253 -16.61 20.89 -6.51
CA LEU A 253 -17.12 21.35 -5.20
C LEU A 253 -16.44 20.68 -4.00
N GLY A 254 -15.71 19.57 -4.22
CA GLY A 254 -15.01 18.82 -3.18
C GLY A 254 -13.59 19.33 -2.94
N ARG A 255 -13.13 19.26 -1.69
CA ARG A 255 -11.73 19.57 -1.38
C ARG A 255 -10.84 18.48 -1.96
N ARG A 256 -9.84 18.86 -2.75
CA ARG A 256 -8.80 17.93 -3.21
C ARG A 256 -8.12 17.26 -2.02
N PRO A 257 -8.00 15.92 -2.00
CA PRO A 257 -7.30 15.22 -0.94
C PRO A 257 -5.85 15.69 -0.82
N LYS A 258 -5.42 16.07 0.38
CA LYS A 258 -4.05 16.56 0.64
C LYS A 258 -2.98 15.47 0.50
N ASN A 259 -3.40 14.23 0.53
CA ASN A 259 -2.54 13.05 0.43
C ASN A 259 -2.49 12.46 -0.98
N VAL A 260 -3.00 13.17 -2.01
CA VAL A 260 -3.02 12.70 -3.40
C VAL A 260 -2.41 13.73 -4.34
N LEU A 261 -1.50 13.27 -5.21
CA LEU A 261 -0.99 13.99 -6.38
C LEU A 261 -1.25 13.21 -7.65
N ILE A 262 -1.24 13.91 -8.79
CA ILE A 262 -1.33 13.31 -10.12
C ILE A 262 0.02 13.49 -10.81
N TYR A 263 0.61 12.37 -11.24
CA TYR A 263 1.79 12.35 -12.09
C TYR A 263 1.41 11.71 -13.42
N ALA A 264 1.76 12.36 -14.50
CA ALA A 264 1.49 11.86 -15.83
C ALA A 264 2.75 11.86 -16.70
N THR A 265 2.80 10.93 -17.65
CA THR A 265 3.81 10.96 -18.72
C THR A 265 3.11 11.26 -20.04
N SER A 266 3.82 11.91 -20.97
CA SER A 266 3.34 12.14 -22.33
C SER A 266 4.51 12.06 -23.33
N ASN A 267 4.23 11.48 -24.50
CA ASN A 267 5.16 11.46 -25.62
C ASN A 267 4.97 12.66 -26.55
N ARG A 268 3.95 13.49 -26.31
CA ARG A 268 3.67 14.71 -27.08
C ARG A 268 4.15 15.95 -26.30
N ARG A 269 4.62 16.95 -27.03
CA ARG A 269 5.02 18.26 -26.46
C ARG A 269 3.89 19.29 -26.48
N HIS A 270 2.77 18.95 -27.13
CA HIS A 270 1.63 19.85 -27.34
C HIS A 270 0.32 19.10 -27.04
#